data_f61cb821770f40c5d402771b6789d655
#
_entry.id   f61cb821770f40c5d402771b6789d655
#
_cell.length_a   1.000
_cell.length_b   1.000
_cell.length_c   1.000
_cell.angle_alpha   90.00
_cell.angle_beta   90.00
_cell.angle_gamma   90.00
#
_symmetry.space_group_name_H-M   'P 1'
#
loop_
_entity.id
_entity.type
_entity.pdbx_description
1 polymer ?
#
loop_
_entity_poly.entity_id
_entity_poly.type
_entity_poly.pdbx_seq_one_letter_code
_entity_poly.pdbx_strand_id
1 'polypeptide(L)'
;MQQKNITFAKQIKTENDKFESLVTLKIIEDTGNLDKPVTRAEFSKFLVKASKFRENTSEFITEDVCNDVHSITPYAPYIKKALEEGYMFTYLGGFFKPNEFVTFSDLSRACLALLSYKNEDFRGNQVIGRNLKFKSLGLDENIDKNDSDILTKKDIIYGIYNTLKEKVKDSENIYGKTVFPDLIIDGDKEINASEYIKTDVTGPFFAKKYDYLNLDFELNSNNVYINGVKSKSDELKYDIEAYGYAIYYIDNDNKIIYAYTERQDIAAPIMVRKGYVYKIYYNASNMLIPYRVDIDDYKYFLDSEEAKFSFSANGSFKEDDHIVYLCNKMNDISSAYLDEQGKIVYENDESELYNGSIIAAYDISLVKWGKRWDYEKSYK
;
A
#
# COMPACT_ATOMS: atom_id res chain seq x y z
N MET A 1 -4.99 14.68 -18.08
CA MET A 1 -5.52 14.60 -16.70
C MET A 1 -5.00 13.31 -16.09
N GLN A 2 -4.18 13.38 -15.04
CA GLN A 2 -3.68 12.17 -14.38
C GLN A 2 -4.86 11.51 -13.66
N GLN A 3 -5.16 10.25 -14.01
CA GLN A 3 -6.04 9.41 -13.23
C GLN A 3 -5.42 9.26 -11.85
N LYS A 4 -6.06 9.85 -10.83
CA LYS A 4 -5.70 9.60 -9.44
C LYS A 4 -6.18 8.20 -9.10
N ASN A 5 -5.27 7.36 -8.65
CA ASN A 5 -5.56 6.02 -8.16
C ASN A 5 -6.58 6.11 -7.04
N ILE A 6 -7.59 5.25 -7.09
CA ILE A 6 -8.56 5.12 -6.00
C ILE A 6 -7.80 4.58 -4.80
N THR A 7 -7.74 5.37 -3.75
CA THR A 7 -7.19 4.95 -2.48
C THR A 7 -8.17 3.98 -1.84
N PHE A 8 -7.87 2.69 -1.92
CA PHE A 8 -8.66 1.70 -1.20
C PHE A 8 -8.55 1.98 0.30
N ALA A 9 -9.66 2.29 0.90
CA ALA A 9 -9.97 2.52 2.30
C ALA A 9 -8.76 2.70 3.23
N LYS A 10 -8.75 3.80 3.94
CA LYS A 10 -7.86 4.03 5.08
C LYS A 10 -8.13 2.96 6.14
N GLN A 11 -7.52 1.78 5.96
CA GLN A 11 -7.59 0.72 6.95
C GLN A 11 -6.93 1.19 8.24
N ILE A 12 -7.49 0.80 9.36
CA ILE A 12 -6.88 0.98 10.69
C ILE A 12 -5.46 0.43 10.61
N LYS A 13 -4.47 1.28 10.89
CA LYS A 13 -3.05 0.92 10.83
C LYS A 13 -2.74 -0.15 11.89
N THR A 14 -2.78 -1.39 11.48
CA THR A 14 -2.37 -2.52 12.29
C THR A 14 -0.89 -2.81 12.08
N GLU A 15 -0.31 -3.67 12.93
CA GLU A 15 1.05 -4.18 12.74
C GLU A 15 1.26 -4.76 11.33
N ASN A 16 0.21 -5.33 10.76
CA ASN A 16 0.20 -5.89 9.42
C ASN A 16 0.40 -4.84 8.31
N ASP A 17 -0.01 -3.58 8.54
CA ASP A 17 0.09 -2.52 7.53
C ASP A 17 1.55 -2.12 7.24
N LYS A 18 2.44 -2.23 8.23
CA LYS A 18 3.88 -1.99 8.04
C LYS A 18 4.48 -3.03 7.10
N PHE A 19 4.04 -4.28 7.22
CA PHE A 19 4.50 -5.39 6.37
C PHE A 19 3.95 -5.25 4.95
N GLU A 20 2.66 -5.01 4.83
CA GLU A 20 2.00 -4.76 3.54
C GLU A 20 2.61 -3.55 2.80
N SER A 21 3.04 -2.53 3.54
CA SER A 21 3.74 -1.39 2.94
C SER A 21 5.02 -1.81 2.22
N LEU A 22 5.82 -2.72 2.80
CA LEU A 22 7.05 -3.18 2.13
C LEU A 22 6.78 -4.14 0.96
N VAL A 23 5.67 -4.89 0.99
CA VAL A 23 5.20 -5.68 -0.18
C VAL A 23 4.80 -4.73 -1.30
N THR A 24 4.00 -3.72 -0.99
CA THR A 24 3.55 -2.69 -1.93
C THR A 24 4.71 -1.95 -2.59
N LEU A 25 5.74 -1.62 -1.81
CA LEU A 25 6.97 -1.02 -2.32
C LEU A 25 7.87 -2.01 -3.08
N LYS A 26 7.46 -3.27 -3.22
CA LYS A 26 8.21 -4.37 -3.86
C LYS A 26 9.60 -4.59 -3.24
N ILE A 27 9.75 -4.29 -1.94
CA ILE A 27 10.98 -4.55 -1.18
C ILE A 27 11.02 -6.01 -0.76
N ILE A 28 9.88 -6.55 -0.34
CA ILE A 28 9.67 -7.99 -0.07
C ILE A 28 8.57 -8.52 -1.00
N GLU A 29 8.54 -9.84 -1.22
CA GLU A 29 7.57 -10.44 -2.15
C GLU A 29 6.23 -10.75 -1.49
N ASP A 30 6.25 -11.15 -0.22
CA ASP A 30 5.07 -11.53 0.54
C ASP A 30 5.27 -11.33 2.04
N THR A 31 4.20 -11.46 2.81
CA THR A 31 4.22 -11.45 4.28
C THR A 31 4.23 -12.86 4.90
N GLY A 32 4.42 -13.91 4.08
CA GLY A 32 4.43 -15.31 4.56
C GLY A 32 5.56 -15.57 5.56
N ASN A 33 5.31 -16.43 6.51
CA ASN A 33 6.17 -16.87 7.62
C ASN A 33 7.14 -15.80 8.15
N LEU A 34 6.60 -14.85 8.88
CA LEU A 34 7.33 -13.73 9.48
C LEU A 34 8.37 -14.15 10.52
N ASP A 35 8.20 -15.33 11.14
CA ASP A 35 9.12 -15.85 12.16
C ASP A 35 10.31 -16.60 11.57
N LYS A 36 10.35 -16.78 10.24
CA LYS A 36 11.48 -17.44 9.57
C LYS A 36 12.75 -16.59 9.67
N PRO A 37 13.89 -17.18 10.11
CA PRO A 37 15.19 -16.50 10.03
C PRO A 37 15.54 -16.14 8.58
N VAL A 38 16.16 -14.98 8.39
CA VAL A 38 16.56 -14.46 7.08
C VAL A 38 18.05 -14.73 6.84
N THR A 39 18.37 -15.26 5.67
CA THR A 39 19.76 -15.47 5.26
C THR A 39 20.41 -14.17 4.78
N ARG A 40 21.74 -14.10 4.82
CA ARG A 40 22.50 -12.93 4.32
C ARG A 40 22.27 -12.69 2.82
N ALA A 41 22.04 -13.75 2.05
CA ALA A 41 21.69 -13.66 0.64
C ALA A 41 20.30 -13.03 0.42
N GLU A 42 19.27 -13.51 1.14
CA GLU A 42 17.92 -12.93 1.10
C GLU A 42 17.92 -11.47 1.56
N PHE A 43 18.66 -11.16 2.62
CA PHE A 43 18.78 -9.80 3.15
C PHE A 43 19.42 -8.84 2.15
N SER A 44 20.43 -9.28 1.39
CA SER A 44 21.02 -8.47 0.32
C SER A 44 20.00 -8.04 -0.71
N LYS A 45 19.05 -8.92 -1.07
CA LYS A 45 17.95 -8.58 -1.97
C LYS A 45 17.06 -7.50 -1.37
N PHE A 46 16.65 -7.64 -0.10
CA PHE A 46 15.81 -6.65 0.56
C PHE A 46 16.48 -5.27 0.63
N LEU A 47 17.77 -5.21 0.94
CA LEU A 47 18.54 -3.96 1.01
C LEU A 47 18.61 -3.27 -0.36
N VAL A 48 18.93 -4.00 -1.41
CA VAL A 48 19.00 -3.44 -2.77
C VAL A 48 17.62 -2.96 -3.22
N LYS A 49 16.56 -3.74 -2.96
CA LYS A 49 15.18 -3.33 -3.26
C LYS A 49 14.72 -2.12 -2.43
N ALA A 50 15.26 -1.92 -1.24
CA ALA A 50 15.04 -0.74 -0.41
C ALA A 50 15.98 0.45 -0.74
N SER A 51 16.73 0.40 -1.84
CA SER A 51 17.71 1.42 -2.21
C SER A 51 17.44 2.02 -3.60
N LYS A 52 18.16 3.09 -3.93
CA LYS A 52 18.10 3.73 -5.27
C LYS A 52 18.49 2.79 -6.42
N PHE A 53 19.07 1.64 -6.12
CA PHE A 53 19.48 0.63 -7.12
C PHE A 53 18.42 -0.43 -7.39
N ARG A 54 17.24 -0.29 -6.82
CA ARG A 54 16.13 -1.25 -6.91
C ARG A 54 15.75 -1.66 -8.34
N GLU A 55 15.82 -0.73 -9.29
CA GLU A 55 15.43 -0.95 -10.69
C GLU A 55 16.66 -1.28 -11.59
N ASN A 56 17.88 -1.00 -11.13
CA ASN A 56 19.09 -1.10 -11.93
C ASN A 56 19.95 -2.33 -11.59
N THR A 57 19.37 -3.30 -10.89
CA THR A 57 20.10 -4.54 -10.57
C THR A 57 19.79 -5.57 -11.64
N SER A 58 20.83 -6.03 -12.34
CA SER A 58 20.72 -7.11 -13.32
C SER A 58 20.13 -8.37 -12.69
N GLU A 59 19.31 -9.09 -13.42
CA GLU A 59 18.80 -10.40 -12.96
C GLU A 59 19.91 -11.49 -12.97
N PHE A 60 20.93 -11.31 -13.81
CA PHE A 60 22.02 -12.27 -14.00
C PHE A 60 23.38 -11.58 -13.99
N ILE A 61 24.37 -12.31 -13.48
CA ILE A 61 25.78 -11.95 -13.56
C ILE A 61 26.56 -13.12 -14.16
N THR A 62 27.66 -12.82 -14.82
CA THR A 62 28.52 -13.82 -15.48
C THR A 62 29.76 -14.16 -14.68
N GLU A 63 30.14 -13.30 -13.73
CA GLU A 63 31.35 -13.43 -12.93
C GLU A 63 30.98 -13.77 -11.48
N ASP A 64 31.90 -14.50 -10.83
CA ASP A 64 31.81 -14.78 -9.41
C ASP A 64 32.00 -13.49 -8.60
N VAL A 65 31.26 -13.35 -7.51
CA VAL A 65 31.23 -12.15 -6.65
C VAL A 65 32.37 -12.21 -5.62
N CYS A 66 32.54 -13.38 -5.00
CA CYS A 66 33.58 -13.63 -4.00
C CYS A 66 33.75 -15.16 -3.83
N ASN A 67 34.60 -15.60 -2.90
CA ASN A 67 35.05 -17.00 -2.80
C ASN A 67 33.96 -18.05 -2.65
N ASP A 68 32.76 -17.65 -2.12
CA ASP A 68 31.63 -18.55 -1.87
C ASP A 68 30.33 -18.04 -2.50
N VAL A 69 30.40 -17.07 -3.41
CA VAL A 69 29.26 -16.55 -4.16
C VAL A 69 29.59 -16.57 -5.65
N HIS A 70 29.19 -17.63 -6.30
CA HIS A 70 29.34 -17.84 -7.73
C HIS A 70 28.18 -17.18 -8.50
N SER A 71 28.34 -17.00 -9.81
CA SER A 71 27.30 -16.39 -10.67
C SER A 71 25.93 -17.08 -10.58
N ILE A 72 25.93 -18.39 -10.29
CA ILE A 72 24.71 -19.20 -10.13
C ILE A 72 24.17 -19.23 -8.68
N THR A 73 24.87 -18.62 -7.72
CA THR A 73 24.39 -18.56 -6.32
C THR A 73 23.07 -17.78 -6.25
N PRO A 74 22.07 -18.27 -5.53
CA PRO A 74 20.82 -17.52 -5.33
C PRO A 74 21.12 -16.09 -4.85
N TYR A 75 20.47 -15.12 -5.47
CA TYR A 75 20.62 -13.69 -5.18
C TYR A 75 22.02 -13.10 -5.47
N ALA A 76 22.90 -13.78 -6.21
CA ALA A 76 24.25 -13.28 -6.51
C ALA A 76 24.29 -11.84 -7.05
N PRO A 77 23.41 -11.39 -7.96
CA PRO A 77 23.38 -9.99 -8.41
C PRO A 77 23.11 -9.00 -7.27
N TYR A 78 22.21 -9.35 -6.34
CA TYR A 78 21.91 -8.51 -5.18
C TYR A 78 23.06 -8.50 -4.16
N ILE A 79 23.71 -9.65 -3.96
CA ILE A 79 24.91 -9.75 -3.11
C ILE A 79 26.03 -8.86 -3.66
N LYS A 80 26.28 -8.94 -4.98
CA LYS A 80 27.26 -8.09 -5.66
C LYS A 80 26.97 -6.62 -5.40
N LYS A 81 25.73 -6.18 -5.66
CA LYS A 81 25.33 -4.79 -5.48
C LYS A 81 25.41 -4.35 -4.02
N ALA A 82 24.97 -5.17 -3.08
CA ALA A 82 25.04 -4.85 -1.65
C ALA A 82 26.49 -4.73 -1.13
N LEU A 83 27.43 -5.48 -1.69
CA LEU A 83 28.85 -5.36 -1.38
C LEU A 83 29.45 -4.09 -2.00
N GLU A 84 29.19 -3.80 -3.26
CA GLU A 84 29.64 -2.59 -3.97
C GLU A 84 29.23 -1.31 -3.25
N GLU A 85 28.00 -1.27 -2.73
CA GLU A 85 27.42 -0.10 -2.05
C GLU A 85 27.72 -0.08 -0.53
N GLY A 86 28.42 -1.10 -0.02
CA GLY A 86 28.80 -1.20 1.39
C GLY A 86 27.64 -1.52 2.35
N TYR A 87 26.48 -1.92 1.84
CA TYR A 87 25.35 -2.37 2.67
C TYR A 87 25.68 -3.68 3.39
N MET A 88 26.40 -4.56 2.71
CA MET A 88 26.90 -5.82 3.24
C MET A 88 28.43 -5.88 3.16
N PHE A 89 29.02 -6.93 3.69
CA PHE A 89 30.47 -7.13 3.74
C PHE A 89 30.85 -8.60 3.62
N THR A 90 32.09 -8.85 3.25
CA THR A 90 32.72 -10.17 3.32
C THR A 90 33.47 -10.34 4.63
N TYR A 91 33.50 -11.55 5.15
CA TYR A 91 34.34 -11.91 6.30
C TYR A 91 35.81 -12.03 5.89
N LEU A 92 36.67 -12.21 6.89
CA LEU A 92 38.10 -12.46 6.66
C LEU A 92 38.28 -13.66 5.72
N GLY A 93 39.14 -13.51 4.72
CA GLY A 93 39.35 -14.51 3.67
C GLY A 93 38.41 -14.36 2.47
N GLY A 94 37.60 -13.29 2.38
CA GLY A 94 36.79 -12.99 1.21
C GLY A 94 35.51 -13.86 1.08
N PHE A 95 35.01 -14.38 2.19
CA PHE A 95 33.77 -15.17 2.21
C PHE A 95 32.59 -14.29 2.56
N PHE A 96 31.47 -14.39 1.81
CA PHE A 96 30.22 -13.69 2.08
C PHE A 96 29.31 -14.46 3.04
N LYS A 97 29.35 -15.79 2.96
CA LYS A 97 28.53 -16.74 3.71
C LYS A 97 27.02 -16.56 3.43
N PRO A 98 26.57 -16.78 2.20
CA PRO A 98 25.22 -16.44 1.74
C PRO A 98 24.12 -17.14 2.54
N ASN A 99 24.38 -18.33 3.10
CA ASN A 99 23.41 -19.15 3.84
C ASN A 99 23.44 -18.90 5.36
N GLU A 100 24.38 -18.10 5.89
CA GLU A 100 24.33 -17.69 7.30
C GLU A 100 23.16 -16.73 7.55
N PHE A 101 22.62 -16.79 8.75
CA PHE A 101 21.52 -15.92 9.14
C PHE A 101 22.00 -14.54 9.55
N VAL A 102 21.18 -13.55 9.27
CA VAL A 102 21.43 -12.14 9.62
C VAL A 102 21.31 -11.93 11.12
N THR A 103 22.25 -11.19 11.69
CA THR A 103 22.23 -10.77 13.10
C THR A 103 21.76 -9.31 13.25
N PHE A 104 21.45 -8.89 14.48
CA PHE A 104 21.12 -7.51 14.78
C PHE A 104 22.25 -6.54 14.36
N SER A 105 23.51 -6.93 14.56
CA SER A 105 24.66 -6.15 14.13
C SER A 105 24.77 -6.01 12.60
N ASP A 106 24.36 -7.02 11.84
CA ASP A 106 24.28 -6.95 10.37
C ASP A 106 23.20 -5.97 9.93
N LEU A 107 22.01 -6.05 10.54
CA LEU A 107 20.89 -5.14 10.27
C LEU A 107 21.27 -3.69 10.58
N SER A 108 21.83 -3.43 11.78
CA SER A 108 22.20 -2.07 12.20
C SER A 108 23.23 -1.46 11.24
N ARG A 109 24.22 -2.25 10.82
CA ARG A 109 25.21 -1.82 9.83
C ARG A 109 24.57 -1.47 8.50
N ALA A 110 23.74 -2.36 7.98
CA ALA A 110 23.14 -2.20 6.65
C ALA A 110 22.20 -0.99 6.61
N CYS A 111 21.31 -0.85 7.60
CA CYS A 111 20.38 0.28 7.67
C CYS A 111 21.10 1.62 7.82
N LEU A 112 22.16 1.68 8.63
CA LEU A 112 22.97 2.89 8.75
C LEU A 112 23.73 3.21 7.43
N ALA A 113 24.18 2.19 6.69
CA ALA A 113 24.78 2.40 5.38
C ALA A 113 23.76 2.95 4.36
N LEU A 114 22.52 2.47 4.37
CA LEU A 114 21.43 3.06 3.57
C LEU A 114 21.23 4.55 3.90
N LEU A 115 21.32 4.94 5.16
CA LEU A 115 21.26 6.33 5.61
C LEU A 115 22.54 7.13 5.38
N SER A 116 23.53 6.58 4.65
CA SER A 116 24.82 7.21 4.32
C SER A 116 25.81 7.33 5.49
N TYR A 117 25.61 6.58 6.58
CA TYR A 117 26.63 6.45 7.61
C TYR A 117 27.74 5.51 7.12
N LYS A 118 29.01 5.92 7.39
CA LYS A 118 30.22 5.18 7.03
C LYS A 118 30.96 4.68 8.26
N ASN A 119 31.93 3.80 8.07
CA ASN A 119 32.71 3.27 9.18
C ASN A 119 33.50 4.37 9.93
N GLU A 120 33.93 5.42 9.24
CA GLU A 120 34.67 6.55 9.79
C GLU A 120 33.84 7.38 10.81
N ASP A 121 32.50 7.25 10.76
CA ASP A 121 31.57 7.94 11.68
C ASP A 121 31.60 7.34 13.08
N PHE A 122 32.16 6.13 13.22
CA PHE A 122 32.16 5.38 14.46
C PHE A 122 33.59 5.24 15.03
N ARG A 123 33.84 5.93 16.15
CA ARG A 123 35.11 5.86 16.85
C ARG A 123 35.17 4.62 17.76
N GLY A 124 36.32 4.05 17.96
CA GLY A 124 36.53 2.90 18.83
C GLY A 124 35.98 1.60 18.26
N ASN A 125 35.18 0.88 19.04
CA ASN A 125 34.51 -0.35 18.57
C ASN A 125 33.34 0.00 17.63
N GLN A 126 33.53 -0.17 16.35
CA GLN A 126 32.57 0.19 15.32
C GLN A 126 31.27 -0.59 15.42
N VAL A 127 31.28 -1.84 15.91
CA VAL A 127 30.05 -2.63 16.08
C VAL A 127 29.19 -2.00 17.16
N ILE A 128 29.77 -1.72 18.32
CA ILE A 128 29.07 -1.07 19.44
C ILE A 128 28.57 0.32 18.99
N GLY A 129 29.44 1.10 18.34
CA GLY A 129 29.08 2.45 17.85
C GLY A 129 27.90 2.44 16.90
N ARG A 130 27.87 1.50 15.94
CA ARG A 130 26.72 1.32 15.00
C ARG A 130 25.45 0.91 15.73
N ASN A 131 25.50 -0.08 16.62
CA ASN A 131 24.34 -0.55 17.34
C ASN A 131 23.74 0.55 18.23
N LEU A 132 24.57 1.32 18.91
CA LEU A 132 24.13 2.48 19.69
C LEU A 132 23.50 3.56 18.81
N LYS A 133 24.08 3.86 17.65
CA LYS A 133 23.55 4.84 16.70
C LYS A 133 22.21 4.38 16.13
N PHE A 134 22.09 3.12 15.73
CA PHE A 134 20.85 2.50 15.24
C PHE A 134 19.72 2.67 16.25
N LYS A 135 19.98 2.33 17.52
CA LYS A 135 19.04 2.51 18.63
C LYS A 135 18.71 3.99 18.89
N SER A 136 19.72 4.87 18.85
CA SER A 136 19.51 6.31 19.10
C SER A 136 18.63 7.00 18.04
N LEU A 137 18.52 6.43 16.86
CA LEU A 137 17.65 6.88 15.78
C LEU A 137 16.25 6.22 15.84
N GLY A 138 16.00 5.32 16.81
CA GLY A 138 14.75 4.58 16.92
C GLY A 138 14.54 3.54 15.81
N LEU A 139 15.63 3.13 15.14
CA LEU A 139 15.53 2.16 14.04
C LEU A 139 15.25 0.74 14.53
N ASP A 140 15.44 0.49 15.84
CA ASP A 140 15.11 -0.75 16.54
C ASP A 140 13.66 -0.79 17.08
N GLU A 141 12.83 0.17 16.74
CA GLU A 141 11.42 0.16 17.13
C GLU A 141 10.75 -1.17 16.72
N ASN A 142 10.15 -1.86 17.68
CA ASN A 142 9.56 -3.21 17.58
C ASN A 142 10.57 -4.35 17.33
N ILE A 143 11.87 -4.15 17.58
CA ILE A 143 12.91 -5.17 17.49
C ILE A 143 13.53 -5.35 18.88
N ASP A 144 13.16 -6.44 19.58
CA ASP A 144 13.74 -6.80 20.89
C ASP A 144 14.83 -7.86 20.71
N LYS A 145 16.02 -7.42 20.30
CA LYS A 145 17.16 -8.26 19.96
C LYS A 145 18.48 -7.70 20.47
N ASN A 146 19.39 -8.59 20.85
CA ASN A 146 20.77 -8.27 21.17
C ASN A 146 21.69 -8.37 19.93
N ASP A 147 22.91 -7.87 20.04
CA ASP A 147 23.86 -7.70 18.93
C ASP A 147 24.11 -8.94 18.08
N SER A 148 24.15 -10.12 18.70
CA SER A 148 24.43 -11.42 18.06
C SER A 148 23.17 -12.26 17.78
N ASP A 149 21.99 -11.78 18.16
CA ASP A 149 20.76 -12.54 17.97
C ASP A 149 20.42 -12.63 16.48
N ILE A 150 19.99 -13.82 16.07
CA ILE A 150 19.51 -14.09 14.73
C ILE A 150 18.15 -13.40 14.54
N LEU A 151 18.01 -12.74 13.40
CA LEU A 151 16.82 -11.99 13.05
C LEU A 151 15.84 -12.81 12.22
N THR A 152 14.56 -12.62 12.51
CA THR A 152 13.46 -13.14 11.72
C THR A 152 13.12 -12.17 10.57
N LYS A 153 12.30 -12.64 9.63
CA LYS A 153 11.76 -11.79 8.55
C LYS A 153 11.01 -10.58 9.13
N LYS A 154 10.29 -10.78 10.24
CA LYS A 154 9.60 -9.71 10.98
C LYS A 154 10.56 -8.63 11.46
N ASP A 155 11.65 -9.01 12.12
CA ASP A 155 12.67 -8.07 12.62
C ASP A 155 13.31 -7.25 11.49
N ILE A 156 13.64 -7.91 10.36
CA ILE A 156 14.20 -7.26 9.18
C ILE A 156 13.22 -6.24 8.59
N ILE A 157 11.95 -6.59 8.49
CA ILE A 157 10.89 -5.72 7.98
C ILE A 157 10.79 -4.45 8.83
N TYR A 158 10.77 -4.57 10.16
CA TYR A 158 10.75 -3.41 11.04
C TYR A 158 11.99 -2.52 10.85
N GLY A 159 13.18 -3.11 10.82
CA GLY A 159 14.40 -2.33 10.61
C GLY A 159 14.42 -1.56 9.29
N ILE A 160 14.00 -2.18 8.18
CA ILE A 160 13.90 -1.51 6.88
C ILE A 160 12.80 -0.45 6.91
N TYR A 161 11.62 -0.76 7.44
CA TYR A 161 10.51 0.18 7.54
C TYR A 161 10.89 1.44 8.33
N ASN A 162 11.52 1.27 9.49
CA ASN A 162 11.98 2.37 10.32
C ASN A 162 13.06 3.19 9.60
N THR A 163 13.96 2.54 8.84
CA THR A 163 14.99 3.20 8.03
C THR A 163 14.39 4.07 6.93
N LEU A 164 13.32 3.62 6.27
CA LEU A 164 12.65 4.41 5.24
C LEU A 164 12.03 5.72 5.78
N LYS A 165 11.69 5.76 7.06
CA LYS A 165 11.10 6.95 7.71
C LYS A 165 12.16 7.92 8.24
N GLU A 166 13.41 7.51 8.33
CA GLU A 166 14.46 8.30 8.96
C GLU A 166 15.14 9.23 7.94
N LYS A 167 15.74 10.30 8.45
CA LYS A 167 16.53 11.24 7.65
C LYS A 167 17.86 10.63 7.20
N VAL A 168 18.27 10.95 5.99
CA VAL A 168 19.62 10.69 5.52
C VAL A 168 20.60 11.50 6.37
N LYS A 169 21.75 10.91 6.71
CA LYS A 169 22.80 11.59 7.48
C LYS A 169 23.14 12.95 6.87
N ASP A 170 23.27 13.95 7.73
CA ASP A 170 23.61 15.35 7.36
C ASP A 170 22.64 15.98 6.32
N SER A 171 21.38 15.51 6.28
CA SER A 171 20.37 15.97 5.35
C SER A 171 19.01 16.12 6.04
N GLU A 172 18.16 16.99 5.50
CA GLU A 172 16.75 17.08 5.89
C GLU A 172 15.85 16.10 5.12
N ASN A 173 16.41 15.41 4.13
CA ASN A 173 15.65 14.50 3.29
C ASN A 173 15.39 13.17 4.02
N ILE A 174 14.13 12.74 4.05
CA ILE A 174 13.76 11.42 4.53
C ILE A 174 14.21 10.37 3.51
N TYR A 175 14.90 9.33 3.98
CA TYR A 175 15.50 8.30 3.12
C TYR A 175 14.49 7.67 2.16
N GLY A 176 13.34 7.24 2.66
CA GLY A 176 12.30 6.64 1.82
C GLY A 176 11.88 7.51 0.64
N LYS A 177 11.79 8.84 0.82
CA LYS A 177 11.48 9.77 -0.27
C LYS A 177 12.60 9.92 -1.29
N THR A 178 13.84 9.62 -0.94
CA THR A 178 14.97 9.62 -1.89
C THR A 178 14.98 8.39 -2.79
N VAL A 179 14.40 7.27 -2.30
CA VAL A 179 14.28 6.00 -3.04
C VAL A 179 12.96 5.92 -3.80
N PHE A 180 11.90 6.41 -3.18
CA PHE A 180 10.52 6.42 -3.65
C PHE A 180 10.01 7.86 -3.65
N PRO A 181 10.26 8.66 -4.71
CA PRO A 181 10.03 10.12 -4.69
C PRO A 181 8.58 10.52 -4.34
N ASP A 182 7.63 9.68 -4.72
CA ASP A 182 6.20 9.93 -4.46
C ASP A 182 5.70 9.30 -3.14
N LEU A 183 6.61 8.78 -2.31
CA LEU A 183 6.24 8.15 -1.05
C LEU A 183 5.63 9.17 -0.09
N ILE A 184 4.42 8.87 0.36
CA ILE A 184 3.74 9.68 1.37
C ILE A 184 4.08 9.13 2.75
N ILE A 185 4.57 10.03 3.60
CA ILE A 185 4.78 9.77 5.02
C ILE A 185 3.89 10.76 5.76
N ASP A 186 2.91 10.26 6.48
CA ASP A 186 1.92 11.08 7.16
C ASP A 186 2.48 11.82 8.40
N GLY A 187 1.64 12.64 9.01
CA GLY A 187 2.02 13.46 10.17
C GLY A 187 2.50 12.65 11.39
N ASP A 188 2.09 11.39 11.49
CA ASP A 188 2.50 10.44 12.52
C ASP A 188 3.80 9.70 12.15
N LYS A 189 4.45 10.10 11.06
CA LYS A 189 5.63 9.47 10.48
C LYS A 189 5.42 8.00 10.07
N GLU A 190 4.22 7.65 9.65
CA GLU A 190 3.91 6.34 9.11
C GLU A 190 3.90 6.39 7.57
N ILE A 191 4.40 5.31 6.94
CA ILE A 191 4.43 5.20 5.48
C ILE A 191 3.02 4.89 4.99
N ASN A 192 2.50 5.74 4.10
CA ASN A 192 1.26 5.48 3.39
C ASN A 192 1.58 4.89 2.00
N ALA A 193 1.86 3.60 1.97
CA ALA A 193 2.21 2.91 0.74
C ALA A 193 1.01 2.71 -0.20
N SER A 194 -0.22 2.76 0.31
CA SER A 194 -1.43 2.65 -0.52
C SER A 194 -1.58 3.82 -1.51
N GLU A 195 -1.04 4.99 -1.18
CA GLU A 195 -1.00 6.13 -2.10
C GLU A 195 0.22 6.12 -3.04
N TYR A 196 1.23 5.30 -2.71
CA TYR A 196 2.42 5.13 -3.54
C TYR A 196 2.18 4.21 -4.74
N ILE A 197 1.12 3.38 -4.71
CA ILE A 197 0.81 2.47 -5.81
C ILE A 197 0.47 3.31 -7.05
N LYS A 198 1.50 3.67 -7.81
CA LYS A 198 1.37 3.98 -9.24
C LYS A 198 1.28 2.65 -9.99
N THR A 199 0.30 1.83 -9.62
CA THR A 199 -0.07 0.72 -10.47
C THR A 199 -0.77 1.33 -11.66
N ASP A 200 -0.54 0.78 -12.85
CA ASP A 200 -1.34 1.06 -14.04
C ASP A 200 -2.73 0.45 -13.82
N VAL A 201 -3.45 1.00 -12.83
CA VAL A 201 -4.81 0.60 -12.53
C VAL A 201 -5.73 1.36 -13.45
N THR A 202 -6.34 0.63 -14.35
CA THR A 202 -7.33 1.15 -15.28
C THR A 202 -8.75 0.82 -14.83
N GLY A 203 -9.67 1.72 -15.06
CA GLY A 203 -11.08 1.63 -14.66
C GLY A 203 -11.65 3.00 -14.26
N PRO A 204 -12.90 3.09 -13.79
CA PRO A 204 -13.83 1.96 -13.61
C PRO A 204 -14.33 1.38 -14.93
N PHE A 205 -14.48 0.06 -14.95
CA PHE A 205 -15.17 -0.67 -16.00
C PHE A 205 -16.46 -1.28 -15.43
N PHE A 206 -17.43 -1.52 -16.31
CA PHE A 206 -18.71 -2.10 -15.92
C PHE A 206 -18.96 -3.36 -16.77
N ALA A 207 -19.16 -4.51 -16.12
CA ALA A 207 -19.52 -5.75 -16.78
C ALA A 207 -20.87 -6.27 -16.29
N LYS A 208 -21.80 -6.56 -17.20
CA LYS A 208 -23.09 -7.22 -16.92
C LYS A 208 -23.04 -8.74 -17.05
N LYS A 209 -22.00 -9.25 -17.66
CA LYS A 209 -21.75 -10.68 -17.82
C LYS A 209 -20.27 -10.93 -17.58
N TYR A 210 -19.96 -12.09 -17.04
CA TYR A 210 -18.59 -12.50 -16.82
C TYR A 210 -17.75 -12.48 -18.10
N ASP A 211 -18.31 -12.94 -19.21
CA ASP A 211 -17.66 -12.96 -20.53
C ASP A 211 -17.37 -11.56 -21.11
N TYR A 212 -17.91 -10.51 -20.48
CA TYR A 212 -17.66 -9.12 -20.86
C TYR A 212 -16.53 -8.45 -20.06
N LEU A 213 -15.91 -9.18 -19.15
CA LEU A 213 -14.66 -8.74 -18.52
C LEU A 213 -13.58 -8.64 -19.60
N ASN A 214 -13.02 -7.45 -19.77
CA ASN A 214 -11.98 -7.22 -20.77
C ASN A 214 -10.61 -7.31 -20.11
N LEU A 215 -10.08 -8.50 -20.04
CA LEU A 215 -8.80 -8.81 -19.40
C LEU A 215 -7.84 -9.39 -20.44
N ASP A 216 -6.56 -9.07 -20.33
CA ASP A 216 -5.47 -9.65 -21.12
C ASP A 216 -4.76 -10.80 -20.39
N PHE A 217 -5.34 -11.26 -19.27
CA PHE A 217 -4.84 -12.33 -18.43
C PHE A 217 -5.97 -13.22 -17.90
N GLU A 218 -5.60 -14.44 -17.47
CA GLU A 218 -6.54 -15.39 -16.90
C GLU A 218 -6.80 -15.12 -15.42
N LEU A 219 -8.06 -15.26 -15.00
CA LEU A 219 -8.44 -15.13 -13.60
C LEU A 219 -8.26 -16.46 -12.87
N ASN A 220 -7.68 -16.37 -11.68
CA ASN A 220 -7.49 -17.48 -10.76
C ASN A 220 -7.66 -17.02 -9.30
N SER A 221 -7.45 -17.90 -8.33
CA SER A 221 -7.61 -17.58 -6.90
C SER A 221 -6.58 -16.59 -6.33
N ASN A 222 -5.57 -16.20 -7.11
CA ASN A 222 -4.51 -15.30 -6.63
C ASN A 222 -4.67 -13.87 -7.10
N ASN A 223 -5.48 -13.64 -8.13
CA ASN A 223 -5.57 -12.34 -8.79
C ASN A 223 -7.00 -11.75 -8.85
N VAL A 224 -7.92 -12.25 -8.02
CA VAL A 224 -9.28 -11.72 -7.91
C VAL A 224 -9.54 -11.19 -6.52
N TYR A 225 -10.03 -9.96 -6.43
CA TYR A 225 -10.55 -9.37 -5.20
C TYR A 225 -11.98 -8.90 -5.43
N ILE A 226 -12.89 -9.27 -4.51
CA ILE A 226 -14.29 -8.85 -4.55
C ILE A 226 -14.59 -8.04 -3.29
N ASN A 227 -15.05 -6.81 -3.45
CA ASN A 227 -15.36 -5.89 -2.35
C ASN A 227 -14.21 -5.72 -1.35
N GLY A 228 -12.96 -5.83 -1.83
CA GLY A 228 -11.73 -5.73 -1.02
C GLY A 228 -11.28 -7.05 -0.38
N VAL A 229 -11.98 -8.16 -0.61
CA VAL A 229 -11.62 -9.50 -0.10
C VAL A 229 -11.04 -10.36 -1.21
N LYS A 230 -9.92 -11.03 -0.96
CA LYS A 230 -9.33 -11.99 -1.90
C LYS A 230 -10.31 -13.13 -2.15
N SER A 231 -10.61 -13.41 -3.40
CA SER A 231 -11.71 -14.28 -3.84
C SER A 231 -11.29 -15.15 -5.01
N LYS A 232 -12.23 -15.93 -5.56
CA LYS A 232 -12.02 -16.80 -6.72
C LYS A 232 -12.75 -16.26 -7.93
N SER A 233 -12.29 -16.64 -9.13
CA SER A 233 -12.94 -16.27 -10.40
C SER A 233 -14.39 -16.77 -10.50
N ASP A 234 -14.66 -17.99 -9.99
CA ASP A 234 -16.01 -18.56 -9.99
C ASP A 234 -16.98 -17.77 -9.10
N GLU A 235 -16.47 -17.20 -8.00
CA GLU A 235 -17.27 -16.33 -7.11
C GLU A 235 -17.60 -15.01 -7.82
N LEU A 236 -16.65 -14.42 -8.53
CA LEU A 236 -16.91 -13.21 -9.32
C LEU A 236 -17.95 -13.49 -10.43
N LYS A 237 -17.83 -14.64 -11.10
CA LYS A 237 -18.81 -15.06 -12.09
C LYS A 237 -20.20 -15.18 -11.50
N TYR A 238 -20.31 -15.89 -10.36
CA TYR A 238 -21.57 -16.05 -9.65
C TYR A 238 -22.16 -14.68 -9.27
N ASP A 239 -21.36 -13.76 -8.74
CA ASP A 239 -21.83 -12.45 -8.32
C ASP A 239 -22.34 -11.61 -9.48
N ILE A 240 -21.64 -11.61 -10.61
CA ILE A 240 -22.08 -10.88 -11.81
C ILE A 240 -23.41 -11.45 -12.32
N GLU A 241 -23.59 -12.76 -12.28
CA GLU A 241 -24.83 -13.41 -12.69
C GLU A 241 -25.98 -13.13 -11.69
N ALA A 242 -25.69 -13.16 -10.39
CA ALA A 242 -26.67 -12.96 -9.33
C ALA A 242 -27.12 -11.50 -9.20
N TYR A 243 -26.19 -10.55 -9.27
CA TYR A 243 -26.49 -9.11 -9.09
C TYR A 243 -26.65 -8.35 -10.42
N GLY A 244 -26.33 -9.00 -11.53
CA GLY A 244 -26.52 -8.47 -12.87
C GLY A 244 -25.45 -7.51 -13.35
N TYR A 245 -24.40 -7.24 -12.57
CA TYR A 245 -23.22 -6.44 -12.96
C TYR A 245 -22.09 -6.54 -11.95
N ALA A 246 -20.90 -6.10 -12.37
CA ALA A 246 -19.81 -5.71 -11.50
C ALA A 246 -19.18 -4.39 -11.98
N ILE A 247 -18.70 -3.59 -11.04
CA ILE A 247 -17.79 -2.48 -11.28
C ILE A 247 -16.39 -3.03 -11.05
N TYR A 248 -15.44 -2.81 -11.95
CA TYR A 248 -14.10 -3.37 -11.76
C TYR A 248 -13.00 -2.45 -12.24
N TYR A 249 -11.82 -2.66 -11.64
CA TYR A 249 -10.56 -2.04 -12.00
C TYR A 249 -9.54 -3.14 -12.28
N ILE A 250 -8.60 -2.86 -13.15
CA ILE A 250 -7.54 -3.77 -13.55
C ILE A 250 -6.20 -3.17 -13.15
N ASP A 251 -5.44 -3.88 -12.34
CA ASP A 251 -4.02 -3.64 -12.14
C ASP A 251 -3.27 -4.39 -13.26
N ASN A 252 -2.84 -3.66 -14.27
CA ASN A 252 -2.19 -4.24 -15.45
C ASN A 252 -0.80 -4.79 -15.12
N ASP A 253 -0.08 -4.17 -14.19
CA ASP A 253 1.26 -4.59 -13.79
C ASP A 253 1.25 -5.92 -13.04
N ASN A 254 0.33 -6.07 -12.08
CA ASN A 254 0.26 -7.24 -11.22
C ASN A 254 -0.73 -8.30 -11.73
N LYS A 255 -1.46 -8.00 -12.83
CA LYS A 255 -2.49 -8.87 -13.40
C LYS A 255 -3.60 -9.20 -12.41
N ILE A 256 -4.09 -8.18 -11.68
CA ILE A 256 -5.12 -8.29 -10.65
C ILE A 256 -6.39 -7.59 -11.11
N ILE A 257 -7.55 -8.18 -10.81
CA ILE A 257 -8.85 -7.53 -10.91
C ILE A 257 -9.39 -7.19 -9.51
N TYR A 258 -9.81 -5.95 -9.34
CA TYR A 258 -10.57 -5.49 -8.18
C TYR A 258 -12.01 -5.28 -8.61
N ALA A 259 -12.87 -6.22 -8.25
CA ALA A 259 -14.28 -6.19 -8.61
C ALA A 259 -15.14 -5.76 -7.40
N TYR A 260 -16.21 -5.06 -7.70
CA TYR A 260 -17.18 -4.59 -6.71
C TYR A 260 -18.57 -5.00 -7.15
N THR A 261 -19.26 -5.73 -6.29
CA THR A 261 -20.60 -6.29 -6.51
C THR A 261 -21.51 -5.98 -5.32
N GLU A 262 -22.81 -6.15 -5.46
CA GLU A 262 -23.77 -5.95 -4.37
C GLU A 262 -23.76 -7.09 -3.32
N ARG A 263 -22.74 -7.96 -3.35
CA ARG A 263 -22.57 -9.03 -2.36
C ARG A 263 -22.56 -8.45 -0.95
N GLN A 264 -23.43 -8.98 -0.10
CA GLN A 264 -23.46 -8.65 1.31
C GLN A 264 -22.53 -9.60 2.07
N ASP A 265 -21.28 -9.22 2.21
CA ASP A 265 -20.31 -9.97 3.01
C ASP A 265 -19.95 -9.15 4.27
N ILE A 266 -20.10 -9.79 5.45
CA ILE A 266 -19.78 -9.14 6.73
C ILE A 266 -18.30 -8.81 6.82
N ALA A 267 -17.44 -9.64 6.21
CA ALA A 267 -15.98 -9.44 6.20
C ALA A 267 -15.52 -8.41 5.14
N ALA A 268 -16.38 -8.04 4.18
CA ALA A 268 -15.98 -7.12 3.13
C ALA A 268 -15.87 -5.68 3.67
N PRO A 269 -14.71 -5.03 3.51
CA PRO A 269 -14.53 -3.64 3.94
C PRO A 269 -15.29 -2.65 3.05
N ILE A 270 -15.58 -3.02 1.81
CA ILE A 270 -16.24 -2.17 0.81
C ILE A 270 -17.61 -2.75 0.46
N MET A 271 -18.58 -1.88 0.34
CA MET A 271 -19.92 -2.24 -0.12
C MET A 271 -20.30 -1.45 -1.36
N VAL A 272 -21.05 -2.09 -2.24
CA VAL A 272 -21.74 -1.43 -3.36
C VAL A 272 -23.19 -1.21 -2.96
N ARG A 273 -23.66 0.01 -3.16
CA ARG A 273 -25.05 0.41 -2.91
C ARG A 273 -25.58 1.27 -4.05
N LYS A 274 -26.90 1.38 -4.11
CA LYS A 274 -27.62 2.29 -4.99
C LYS A 274 -28.56 3.15 -4.17
N GLY A 275 -28.80 4.37 -4.61
CA GLY A 275 -29.74 5.25 -3.92
C GLY A 275 -29.85 6.61 -4.59
N TYR A 276 -30.77 7.42 -4.08
CA TYR A 276 -30.96 8.80 -4.51
C TYR A 276 -30.22 9.74 -3.59
N VAL A 277 -29.47 10.69 -4.17
CA VAL A 277 -28.81 11.75 -3.43
C VAL A 277 -29.89 12.65 -2.83
N TYR A 278 -30.10 12.54 -1.52
CA TYR A 278 -31.13 13.33 -0.84
C TYR A 278 -30.61 14.74 -0.55
N LYS A 279 -29.38 14.87 0.00
CA LYS A 279 -28.81 16.16 0.35
C LYS A 279 -27.28 16.13 0.36
N ILE A 280 -26.68 17.23 -0.09
CA ILE A 280 -25.22 17.44 -0.07
C ILE A 280 -24.93 18.58 0.92
N TYR A 281 -23.98 18.34 1.84
CA TYR A 281 -23.60 19.29 2.88
C TYR A 281 -22.20 19.81 2.61
N TYR A 282 -22.06 21.12 2.68
CA TYR A 282 -20.82 21.84 2.44
C TYR A 282 -20.26 22.41 3.74
N ASN A 283 -18.94 22.48 3.84
CA ASN A 283 -18.27 23.06 4.98
C ASN A 283 -18.56 24.57 5.06
N ALA A 284 -18.89 25.08 6.22
CA ALA A 284 -19.20 26.49 6.42
C ALA A 284 -18.00 27.42 6.08
N SER A 285 -16.76 26.92 6.25
CA SER A 285 -15.52 27.64 5.91
C SER A 285 -15.17 27.56 4.42
N ASN A 286 -15.71 26.60 3.67
CA ASN A 286 -15.48 26.41 2.24
C ASN A 286 -16.70 25.77 1.55
N MET A 287 -17.61 26.61 1.09
CA MET A 287 -18.86 26.20 0.44
C MET A 287 -18.67 25.50 -0.93
N LEU A 288 -17.45 25.33 -1.39
CA LEU A 288 -17.15 24.61 -2.65
C LEU A 288 -16.83 23.14 -2.43
N ILE A 289 -16.44 22.75 -1.21
CA ILE A 289 -16.01 21.40 -0.89
C ILE A 289 -17.07 20.74 0.01
N PRO A 290 -17.80 19.72 -0.48
CA PRO A 290 -18.73 18.97 0.32
C PRO A 290 -17.96 18.04 1.27
N TYR A 291 -18.52 17.81 2.46
CA TYR A 291 -17.97 16.89 3.45
C TYR A 291 -18.86 15.69 3.74
N ARG A 292 -20.17 15.84 3.50
CA ARG A 292 -21.17 14.83 3.75
C ARG A 292 -22.20 14.78 2.62
N VAL A 293 -22.71 13.59 2.36
CA VAL A 293 -23.86 13.35 1.50
C VAL A 293 -24.85 12.41 2.20
N ASP A 294 -26.12 12.73 2.12
CA ASP A 294 -27.19 11.83 2.51
C ASP A 294 -27.76 11.18 1.23
N ILE A 295 -27.77 9.84 1.23
CA ILE A 295 -28.30 9.04 0.11
C ILE A 295 -29.39 8.15 0.67
N ASP A 296 -30.60 8.35 0.20
CA ASP A 296 -31.83 7.82 0.81
C ASP A 296 -31.84 8.15 2.32
N ASP A 297 -31.94 7.11 3.18
CA ASP A 297 -31.93 7.27 4.65
C ASP A 297 -30.52 7.15 5.28
N TYR A 298 -29.47 7.08 4.46
CA TYR A 298 -28.10 6.85 4.93
C TYR A 298 -27.25 8.09 4.84
N LYS A 299 -26.41 8.32 5.87
CA LYS A 299 -25.48 9.44 5.97
C LYS A 299 -24.06 8.96 5.71
N TYR A 300 -23.36 9.62 4.82
CA TYR A 300 -21.98 9.24 4.45
C TYR A 300 -21.03 10.44 4.48
N PHE A 301 -19.83 10.21 4.98
CA PHE A 301 -18.72 11.12 4.76
C PHE A 301 -18.23 11.06 3.31
N LEU A 302 -17.65 12.16 2.84
CA LEU A 302 -16.92 12.24 1.59
C LEU A 302 -15.42 12.30 1.93
N ASP A 303 -14.76 11.14 1.96
CA ASP A 303 -13.39 11.02 2.47
C ASP A 303 -12.35 11.15 1.36
N SER A 304 -12.67 10.68 0.14
CA SER A 304 -11.77 10.81 -1.00
C SER A 304 -11.94 12.14 -1.73
N GLU A 305 -10.84 12.67 -2.28
CA GLU A 305 -10.89 13.88 -3.12
C GLU A 305 -11.78 13.67 -4.36
N GLU A 306 -11.84 12.46 -4.90
CA GLU A 306 -12.71 12.08 -6.01
C GLU A 306 -14.18 12.15 -5.62
N ALA A 307 -14.55 11.60 -4.46
CA ALA A 307 -15.91 11.69 -3.94
C ALA A 307 -16.29 13.14 -3.66
N LYS A 308 -15.44 13.92 -2.99
CA LYS A 308 -15.67 15.35 -2.77
C LYS A 308 -15.86 16.13 -4.06
N PHE A 309 -15.03 15.85 -5.07
CA PHE A 309 -15.18 16.49 -6.39
C PHE A 309 -16.50 16.09 -7.05
N SER A 310 -16.86 14.80 -7.02
CA SER A 310 -18.07 14.26 -7.66
C SER A 310 -19.36 14.90 -7.13
N PHE A 311 -19.40 15.24 -5.83
CA PHE A 311 -20.52 15.90 -5.18
C PHE A 311 -20.36 17.41 -5.00
N SER A 312 -19.27 18.00 -5.49
CA SER A 312 -19.06 19.47 -5.42
C SER A 312 -20.00 20.22 -6.35
N ALA A 313 -20.08 21.54 -6.19
CA ALA A 313 -20.89 22.41 -7.05
C ALA A 313 -20.57 22.26 -8.56
N ASN A 314 -19.32 21.92 -8.89
CA ASN A 314 -18.84 21.63 -10.24
C ASN A 314 -18.75 20.14 -10.55
N GLY A 315 -19.23 19.28 -9.66
CA GLY A 315 -19.18 17.84 -9.79
C GLY A 315 -20.29 17.26 -10.65
N SER A 316 -20.26 15.93 -10.75
CA SER A 316 -21.18 15.18 -11.60
C SER A 316 -22.57 14.97 -10.98
N PHE A 317 -22.67 14.99 -9.64
CA PHE A 317 -23.88 14.61 -8.92
C PHE A 317 -24.50 15.77 -8.15
N LYS A 318 -25.82 15.78 -8.17
CA LYS A 318 -26.68 16.77 -7.49
C LYS A 318 -27.73 16.06 -6.67
N GLU A 319 -28.46 16.80 -5.84
CA GLU A 319 -29.65 16.32 -5.15
C GLU A 319 -30.66 15.77 -6.19
N ASP A 320 -31.33 14.68 -5.84
CA ASP A 320 -32.25 13.88 -6.65
C ASP A 320 -31.58 12.96 -7.71
N ASP A 321 -30.26 12.98 -7.89
CA ASP A 321 -29.58 12.03 -8.79
C ASP A 321 -29.63 10.62 -8.23
N HIS A 322 -29.91 9.65 -9.11
CA HIS A 322 -29.84 8.22 -8.78
C HIS A 322 -28.46 7.66 -9.15
N ILE A 323 -27.74 7.22 -8.14
CA ILE A 323 -26.35 6.79 -8.27
C ILE A 323 -26.13 5.36 -7.78
N VAL A 324 -25.03 4.75 -8.27
CA VAL A 324 -24.38 3.59 -7.64
C VAL A 324 -23.08 4.04 -7.01
N TYR A 325 -22.79 3.60 -5.81
CA TYR A 325 -21.64 4.07 -5.08
C TYR A 325 -20.92 2.96 -4.31
N LEU A 326 -19.63 3.14 -4.15
CA LEU A 326 -18.75 2.34 -3.32
C LEU A 326 -18.59 3.05 -1.98
N CYS A 327 -18.85 2.35 -0.88
CA CYS A 327 -18.69 2.91 0.45
C CYS A 327 -18.00 1.93 1.40
N ASN A 328 -17.23 2.48 2.33
CA ASN A 328 -16.73 1.75 3.49
C ASN A 328 -17.82 1.67 4.56
N LYS A 329 -17.89 0.52 5.26
CA LYS A 329 -18.61 0.47 6.54
C LYS A 329 -17.81 1.28 7.56
N MET A 330 -18.47 2.05 8.41
CA MET A 330 -17.86 2.45 9.66
C MET A 330 -17.73 1.20 10.53
N ASN A 331 -16.50 0.77 10.75
CA ASN A 331 -16.22 -0.23 11.76
C ASN A 331 -16.59 0.40 13.10
N ASP A 332 -17.50 -0.20 13.85
CA ASP A 332 -17.93 0.00 15.24
C ASP A 332 -17.35 1.16 16.08
N ILE A 333 -16.85 2.22 15.47
CA ILE A 333 -16.59 3.48 16.15
C ILE A 333 -17.95 4.18 16.21
N SER A 334 -18.76 3.68 17.10
CA SER A 334 -20.14 4.06 17.33
C SER A 334 -20.34 5.51 17.79
N SER A 335 -19.34 6.39 17.62
CA SER A 335 -19.40 7.75 18.19
C SER A 335 -18.49 8.78 17.52
N ALA A 336 -18.06 8.58 16.27
CA ALA A 336 -17.28 9.61 15.58
C ALA A 336 -18.08 10.23 14.44
N TYR A 337 -18.19 11.56 14.39
CA TYR A 337 -18.75 12.31 13.28
C TYR A 337 -17.83 13.49 12.93
N LEU A 338 -17.97 14.03 11.70
CA LEU A 338 -17.31 15.28 11.36
C LEU A 338 -18.24 16.44 11.73
N ASP A 339 -17.70 17.41 12.45
CA ASP A 339 -18.42 18.66 12.68
C ASP A 339 -18.50 19.51 11.38
N GLU A 340 -19.21 20.63 11.46
CA GLU A 340 -19.39 21.56 10.33
C GLU A 340 -18.05 22.13 9.79
N GLN A 341 -16.96 21.99 10.54
CA GLN A 341 -15.63 22.41 10.17
C GLN A 341 -14.79 21.25 9.60
N GLY A 342 -15.36 20.03 9.49
CA GLY A 342 -14.66 18.85 8.99
C GLY A 342 -13.71 18.21 10.00
N LYS A 343 -13.87 18.51 11.30
CA LYS A 343 -13.10 17.91 12.39
C LYS A 343 -13.85 16.70 12.92
N ILE A 344 -13.13 15.58 13.15
CA ILE A 344 -13.69 14.39 13.78
C ILE A 344 -14.04 14.73 15.24
N VAL A 345 -15.31 14.60 15.59
CA VAL A 345 -15.83 14.78 16.95
C VAL A 345 -16.33 13.42 17.45
N TYR A 346 -15.94 13.08 18.66
CA TYR A 346 -16.37 11.86 19.34
C TYR A 346 -17.39 12.27 20.41
N GLU A 347 -18.66 12.02 20.18
CA GLU A 347 -19.73 12.24 21.16
C GLU A 347 -20.76 11.11 21.16
N ASN A 348 -21.37 10.90 22.34
CA ASN A 348 -22.40 9.88 22.57
C ASN A 348 -23.80 10.28 22.06
N ASP A 349 -23.89 11.19 21.11
CA ASP A 349 -25.19 11.62 20.57
C ASP A 349 -25.61 10.71 19.39
N GLU A 350 -26.53 9.80 19.64
CA GLU A 350 -27.06 8.85 18.66
C GLU A 350 -27.76 9.51 17.46
N SER A 351 -28.01 10.81 17.50
CA SER A 351 -28.79 11.53 16.46
C SER A 351 -28.03 11.73 15.16
N GLU A 352 -26.69 11.55 15.11
CA GLU A 352 -25.87 11.76 13.91
C GLU A 352 -24.91 10.62 13.58
N LEU A 353 -25.37 9.38 13.69
CA LEU A 353 -24.58 8.22 13.28
C LEU A 353 -24.40 8.17 11.77
N TYR A 354 -23.15 8.04 11.34
CA TYR A 354 -22.78 7.86 9.93
C TYR A 354 -22.74 6.37 9.55
N ASN A 355 -23.19 6.07 8.35
CA ASN A 355 -23.25 4.71 7.84
C ASN A 355 -21.93 4.26 7.18
N GLY A 356 -21.01 5.21 6.99
CA GLY A 356 -19.71 4.97 6.37
C GLY A 356 -19.17 6.18 5.62
N SER A 357 -18.21 5.96 4.76
CA SER A 357 -17.67 6.96 3.84
C SER A 357 -17.82 6.54 2.39
N ILE A 358 -18.09 7.50 1.49
CA ILE A 358 -18.13 7.26 0.05
C ILE A 358 -16.69 7.26 -0.48
N ILE A 359 -16.35 6.19 -1.20
CA ILE A 359 -15.09 6.04 -1.91
C ILE A 359 -15.22 6.59 -3.33
N ALA A 360 -16.26 6.17 -4.05
CA ALA A 360 -16.55 6.57 -5.42
C ALA A 360 -18.05 6.48 -5.70
N ALA A 361 -18.52 7.30 -6.63
CA ALA A 361 -19.92 7.30 -7.07
C ALA A 361 -20.00 7.36 -8.60
N TYR A 362 -21.03 6.71 -9.16
CA TYR A 362 -21.22 6.58 -10.60
C TYR A 362 -22.70 6.76 -10.95
N ASP A 363 -22.96 7.28 -12.13
CA ASP A 363 -24.32 7.38 -12.65
C ASP A 363 -24.95 5.98 -12.79
N ILE A 364 -26.16 5.81 -12.30
CA ILE A 364 -26.87 4.52 -12.33
C ILE A 364 -27.07 4.00 -13.75
N SER A 365 -27.08 4.85 -14.76
CA SER A 365 -27.20 4.46 -16.16
C SER A 365 -26.04 3.58 -16.63
N LEU A 366 -24.84 3.78 -16.09
CA LEU A 366 -23.65 2.96 -16.40
C LEU A 366 -23.87 1.49 -16.04
N VAL A 367 -24.62 1.23 -14.98
CA VAL A 367 -24.98 -0.11 -14.53
C VAL A 367 -26.17 -0.68 -15.31
N LYS A 368 -27.13 0.17 -15.70
CA LYS A 368 -28.37 -0.25 -16.38
C LYS A 368 -28.13 -0.69 -17.84
N TRP A 369 -27.24 -0.04 -18.57
CA TRP A 369 -27.15 -0.21 -20.02
C TRP A 369 -26.21 -1.31 -20.49
N GLY A 370 -25.31 -1.81 -19.64
CA GLY A 370 -24.50 -3.02 -19.89
C GLY A 370 -23.65 -3.00 -21.15
N LYS A 371 -23.31 -1.84 -21.66
CA LYS A 371 -22.32 -1.68 -22.69
C LYS A 371 -20.97 -1.46 -22.02
N ARG A 372 -19.94 -2.07 -22.61
CA ARG A 372 -18.56 -1.74 -22.32
C ARG A 372 -18.37 -0.23 -22.55
N TRP A 373 -18.16 0.51 -21.47
CA TRP A 373 -17.90 1.93 -21.56
C TRP A 373 -16.37 2.10 -21.53
N ASP A 374 -15.79 2.38 -22.70
CA ASP A 374 -14.41 2.82 -22.79
C ASP A 374 -14.38 4.30 -22.41
N TYR A 375 -13.91 4.59 -21.22
CA TYR A 375 -13.81 5.95 -20.67
C TYR A 375 -12.95 6.88 -21.56
N GLU A 376 -12.00 6.32 -22.35
CA GLU A 376 -11.18 7.07 -23.27
C GLU A 376 -11.94 7.64 -24.50
N LYS A 377 -13.15 7.15 -24.77
CA LYS A 377 -13.95 7.60 -25.93
C LYS A 377 -15.02 8.64 -25.60
N SER A 378 -15.26 8.95 -24.33
CA SER A 378 -16.29 9.91 -23.94
C SER A 378 -15.83 11.37 -23.89
N TYR A 379 -14.55 11.63 -24.14
CA TYR A 379 -13.96 12.97 -24.17
C TYR A 379 -13.34 13.31 -25.53
N LYS A 380 -14.07 13.06 -26.62
CA LYS A 380 -13.79 13.66 -27.93
C LYS A 380 -14.92 14.56 -28.36
#